data_a51c7d97557d7e5898e98e24a703e3f0
#
_entry.id   a51c7d97557d7e5898e98e24a703e3f0
#
_cell.length_a   1.000
_cell.length_b   1.000
_cell.length_c   1.000
_cell.angle_alpha   90.00
_cell.angle_beta   90.00
_cell.angle_gamma   90.00
#
_symmetry.space_group_name_H-M   'P 1'
#
loop_
_entity.id
_entity.type
_entity.pdbx_description
1 polymer ?
#
loop_
_entity_poly.entity_id
_entity_poly.type
_entity_poly.pdbx_seq_one_letter_code
_entity_poly.pdbx_strand_id
1 'polypeptide(L)'
;MNTRETSSRNVERQRQATSYEVARRLCWTFVLDAVLVSGCGGGVKPTATIQLADSADQTLIAMTHYVTQNGMQRARVRADTAYFFNAIQQAELRAVHVTFYDVTGRETSTMTAREGTFHWRTGDMEGRGNVVVVRNSDGGTLRTEVIRYNQTRNEVSSDRDFTFDSPTQHLKGTGFTSDPDFKNIEAKHLTGTGGQFVLPKQ
;
A
#
# COMPACT_ATOMS: atom_id res chain seq x y z
N MET A 1 1.78 -48.39 84.72
CA MET A 1 2.18 -48.87 83.39
C MET A 1 1.00 -48.74 82.47
N ASN A 2 0.51 -47.54 82.03
CA ASN A 2 -0.62 -47.40 81.11
C ASN A 2 -0.83 -46.01 80.55
N THR A 3 0.19 -45.13 80.47
CA THR A 3 0.05 -43.74 80.02
C THR A 3 0.73 -43.44 78.68
N ARG A 4 1.41 -44.42 78.06
CA ARG A 4 2.06 -44.25 76.77
C ARG A 4 1.26 -44.70 75.54
N GLU A 5 0.30 -45.60 75.72
CA GLU A 5 -0.50 -46.16 74.60
C GLU A 5 -1.68 -45.28 74.18
N THR A 6 -2.18 -44.46 75.03
CA THR A 6 -3.30 -43.52 74.74
C THR A 6 -2.83 -42.28 73.92
N SER A 7 -1.57 -41.93 74.10
CA SER A 7 -1.04 -40.72 73.34
C SER A 7 -0.78 -41.01 71.87
N SER A 8 -0.33 -42.24 71.49
CA SER A 8 -0.05 -42.58 70.12
C SER A 8 -1.33 -42.74 69.26
N ARG A 9 -2.40 -43.30 69.86
CA ARG A 9 -3.70 -43.45 69.18
C ARG A 9 -4.40 -42.10 68.88
N ASN A 10 -4.21 -41.10 69.70
CA ASN A 10 -4.78 -39.79 69.52
C ASN A 10 -4.05 -39.00 68.40
N VAL A 11 -2.71 -39.19 68.29
CA VAL A 11 -1.92 -38.56 67.22
C VAL A 11 -2.25 -39.18 65.88
N GLU A 12 -2.49 -40.49 65.80
CA GLU A 12 -2.84 -41.21 64.57
C GLU A 12 -4.25 -40.85 64.07
N ARG A 13 -5.23 -40.67 64.97
CA ARG A 13 -6.58 -40.20 64.65
C ARG A 13 -6.59 -38.76 64.12
N GLN A 14 -5.75 -37.88 64.63
CA GLN A 14 -5.61 -36.49 64.16
C GLN A 14 -4.93 -36.41 62.81
N ARG A 15 -3.99 -37.33 62.49
CA ARG A 15 -3.36 -37.37 61.15
C ARG A 15 -4.30 -37.90 60.08
N GLN A 16 -5.20 -38.84 60.42
CA GLN A 16 -6.20 -39.34 59.47
C GLN A 16 -7.34 -38.32 59.25
N ALA A 17 -7.72 -37.54 60.27
CA ALA A 17 -8.75 -36.53 60.10
C ALA A 17 -8.30 -35.33 59.26
N THR A 18 -6.99 -34.98 59.28
CA THR A 18 -6.45 -33.88 58.49
C THR A 18 -6.26 -34.27 57.00
N SER A 19 -6.01 -35.54 56.72
CA SER A 19 -5.73 -36.01 55.35
C SER A 19 -6.98 -36.05 54.46
N TYR A 20 -8.14 -36.42 54.98
CA TYR A 20 -9.36 -36.46 54.15
C TYR A 20 -10.05 -35.07 54.02
N GLU A 21 -9.82 -34.15 54.95
CA GLU A 21 -10.27 -32.76 54.84
C GLU A 21 -9.49 -32.03 53.70
N VAL A 22 -8.19 -32.26 53.60
CA VAL A 22 -7.37 -31.73 52.51
C VAL A 22 -7.78 -32.35 51.15
N ALA A 23 -8.02 -33.67 51.13
CA ALA A 23 -8.46 -34.35 49.91
C ALA A 23 -9.86 -33.88 49.45
N ARG A 24 -10.78 -33.58 50.38
CA ARG A 24 -12.13 -33.10 50.06
C ARG A 24 -12.14 -31.64 49.55
N ARG A 25 -11.22 -30.81 50.02
CA ARG A 25 -11.05 -29.43 49.51
C ARG A 25 -10.36 -29.41 48.14
N LEU A 26 -9.37 -30.28 47.92
CA LEU A 26 -8.74 -30.42 46.58
C LEU A 26 -9.71 -30.96 45.50
N CYS A 27 -10.58 -31.91 45.87
CA CYS A 27 -11.53 -32.47 44.92
C CYS A 27 -12.61 -31.46 44.51
N TRP A 28 -12.99 -30.53 45.41
CA TRP A 28 -14.01 -29.52 45.09
C TRP A 28 -13.46 -28.35 44.25
N THR A 29 -12.19 -28.01 44.45
CA THR A 29 -11.51 -27.01 43.60
C THR A 29 -11.28 -27.52 42.16
N PHE A 30 -10.96 -28.80 41.98
CA PHE A 30 -10.82 -29.41 40.67
C PHE A 30 -12.14 -29.54 39.87
N VAL A 31 -13.28 -29.68 40.56
CA VAL A 31 -14.59 -29.74 39.92
C VAL A 31 -15.08 -28.33 39.50
N LEU A 32 -14.66 -27.29 40.21
CA LEU A 32 -15.01 -25.90 39.83
C LEU A 32 -14.17 -25.42 38.65
N ASP A 33 -12.89 -25.82 38.53
CA ASP A 33 -12.02 -25.47 37.40
C ASP A 33 -12.40 -26.19 36.09
N ALA A 34 -12.96 -27.40 36.19
CA ALA A 34 -13.38 -28.16 35.00
C ALA A 34 -14.62 -27.60 34.27
N VAL A 35 -15.42 -26.74 34.95
CA VAL A 35 -16.64 -26.14 34.37
C VAL A 35 -16.34 -24.84 33.62
N LEU A 36 -15.19 -24.20 33.84
CA LEU A 36 -14.83 -22.92 33.19
C LEU A 36 -14.08 -23.09 31.86
N VAL A 37 -13.71 -24.30 31.46
CA VAL A 37 -12.98 -24.56 30.19
C VAL A 37 -13.91 -24.98 29.03
N SER A 38 -15.22 -25.11 29.25
CA SER A 38 -16.20 -25.43 28.22
C SER A 38 -16.74 -24.17 27.51
N GLY A 39 -15.93 -23.12 27.38
CA GLY A 39 -16.27 -21.86 26.74
C GLY A 39 -15.61 -21.72 25.39
N CYS A 40 -16.42 -21.80 24.32
CA CYS A 40 -16.21 -21.26 22.98
C CYS A 40 -15.14 -21.91 22.11
N GLY A 41 -15.46 -23.04 21.52
CA GLY A 41 -14.98 -23.44 20.24
C GLY A 41 -15.80 -22.88 19.08
N GLY A 42 -16.06 -21.57 19.04
CA GLY A 42 -16.50 -20.86 17.84
C GLY A 42 -15.27 -20.31 17.15
N GLY A 43 -14.56 -21.12 16.38
CA GLY A 43 -13.51 -20.65 15.49
C GLY A 43 -14.14 -19.75 14.43
N VAL A 44 -14.31 -18.47 14.71
CA VAL A 44 -14.36 -17.45 13.67
C VAL A 44 -12.98 -17.52 13.03
N LYS A 45 -12.87 -18.23 11.90
CA LYS A 45 -11.72 -18.05 11.02
C LYS A 45 -11.74 -16.55 10.67
N PRO A 46 -10.76 -15.75 11.10
CA PRO A 46 -10.65 -14.43 10.53
C PRO A 46 -10.47 -14.68 9.04
N THR A 47 -11.44 -14.28 8.23
CA THR A 47 -11.20 -14.05 6.83
C THR A 47 -10.28 -12.83 6.82
N ALA A 48 -8.98 -13.08 7.01
CA ALA A 48 -7.98 -12.07 6.88
C ALA A 48 -7.99 -11.70 5.39
N THR A 49 -8.76 -10.68 5.06
CA THR A 49 -8.46 -9.87 3.91
C THR A 49 -7.08 -9.30 4.24
N ILE A 50 -6.03 -9.91 3.68
CA ILE A 50 -4.65 -9.42 3.81
C ILE A 50 -4.70 -8.00 3.26
N GLN A 51 -4.76 -7.02 4.15
CA GLN A 51 -4.67 -5.63 3.73
C GLN A 51 -3.22 -5.39 3.31
N LEU A 52 -3.03 -4.54 2.31
CA LEU A 52 -1.70 -4.18 1.79
C LEU A 52 -0.75 -3.73 2.93
N ALA A 53 -1.30 -3.06 3.94
CA ALA A 53 -0.59 -2.64 5.13
C ALA A 53 -0.01 -3.80 5.96
N ASP A 54 -0.68 -4.96 5.98
CA ASP A 54 -0.26 -6.11 6.82
C ASP A 54 0.92 -6.87 6.22
N SER A 55 1.19 -6.69 4.92
CA SER A 55 2.26 -7.36 4.18
C SER A 55 3.42 -6.42 3.83
N ALA A 56 3.31 -5.12 4.08
CA ALA A 56 4.35 -4.15 3.82
C ALA A 56 5.46 -4.20 4.88
N ASP A 57 6.71 -4.15 4.45
CA ASP A 57 7.87 -4.06 5.36
C ASP A 57 7.93 -2.72 6.09
N GLN A 58 7.45 -1.66 5.45
CA GLN A 58 7.41 -0.30 6.01
C GLN A 58 6.24 0.48 5.43
N THR A 59 5.61 1.31 6.27
CA THR A 59 4.57 2.26 5.86
C THR A 59 5.02 3.68 6.20
N LEU A 60 4.96 4.58 5.23
CA LEU A 60 5.18 6.01 5.42
C LEU A 60 3.90 6.79 5.16
N ILE A 61 3.62 7.75 6.03
CA ILE A 61 2.52 8.70 5.88
C ILE A 61 3.10 10.03 5.38
N ALA A 62 2.38 10.72 4.49
CA ALA A 62 2.79 11.99 3.88
C ALA A 62 4.18 11.91 3.22
N MET A 63 4.41 10.86 2.42
CA MET A 63 5.68 10.63 1.73
C MET A 63 5.96 11.75 0.71
N THR A 64 7.23 12.18 0.66
CA THR A 64 7.77 12.99 -0.44
C THR A 64 9.07 12.35 -0.93
N HIS A 65 9.16 12.10 -2.24
CA HIS A 65 10.34 11.53 -2.89
C HIS A 65 10.76 12.41 -4.09
N TYR A 66 12.07 12.63 -4.25
CA TYR A 66 12.63 13.41 -5.34
C TYR A 66 13.33 12.47 -6.32
N VAL A 67 12.88 12.48 -7.58
CA VAL A 67 13.52 11.77 -8.68
C VAL A 67 14.55 12.69 -9.30
N THR A 68 15.81 12.25 -9.31
CA THR A 68 16.92 13.02 -9.90
C THR A 68 17.56 12.26 -11.05
N GLN A 69 17.97 13.00 -12.06
CA GLN A 69 18.73 12.47 -13.20
C GLN A 69 19.89 13.42 -13.51
N ASN A 70 21.13 12.90 -13.55
CA ASN A 70 22.32 13.70 -13.74
C ASN A 70 22.46 14.87 -12.74
N GLY A 71 22.11 14.62 -11.47
CA GLY A 71 22.15 15.61 -10.40
C GLY A 71 21.04 16.67 -10.41
N MET A 72 20.15 16.65 -11.39
CA MET A 72 19.02 17.58 -11.49
C MET A 72 17.70 16.90 -11.10
N GLN A 73 16.88 17.61 -10.34
CA GLN A 73 15.54 17.12 -10.00
C GLN A 73 14.66 17.10 -11.25
N ARG A 74 14.09 15.92 -11.55
CA ARG A 74 13.21 15.70 -12.71
C ARG A 74 11.76 15.52 -12.31
N ALA A 75 11.52 14.98 -11.10
CA ALA A 75 10.19 14.91 -10.55
C ALA A 75 10.20 14.99 -9.01
N ARG A 76 9.08 15.40 -8.44
CA ARG A 76 8.75 15.30 -7.03
C ARG A 76 7.46 14.50 -6.89
N VAL A 77 7.55 13.34 -6.26
CA VAL A 77 6.43 12.45 -5.99
C VAL A 77 5.96 12.65 -4.56
N ARG A 78 4.69 12.92 -4.34
CA ARG A 78 4.04 12.93 -3.03
C ARG A 78 2.92 11.91 -3.00
N ALA A 79 2.75 11.29 -1.85
CA ALA A 79 1.66 10.34 -1.59
C ALA A 79 1.17 10.50 -0.15
N ASP A 80 -0.13 10.33 0.08
CA ASP A 80 -0.66 10.34 1.45
C ASP A 80 -0.14 9.14 2.24
N THR A 81 -0.05 7.99 1.59
CA THR A 81 0.50 6.77 2.19
C THR A 81 1.36 6.03 1.16
N ALA A 82 2.48 5.50 1.61
CA ALA A 82 3.36 4.63 0.84
C ALA A 82 3.65 3.34 1.61
N TYR A 83 3.45 2.20 0.97
CA TYR A 83 3.74 0.85 1.47
C TYR A 83 4.96 0.30 0.76
N PHE A 84 6.02 -0.03 1.49
CA PHE A 84 7.28 -0.51 0.91
C PHE A 84 7.39 -2.02 1.04
N PHE A 85 7.83 -2.66 -0.06
CA PHE A 85 8.04 -4.10 -0.20
C PHE A 85 9.49 -4.33 -0.64
N ASN A 86 10.37 -4.55 0.32
CA ASN A 86 11.82 -4.64 0.07
C ASN A 86 12.20 -5.84 -0.81
N ALA A 87 11.52 -6.97 -0.64
CA ALA A 87 11.78 -8.19 -1.40
C ALA A 87 11.63 -8.00 -2.92
N ILE A 88 10.67 -7.16 -3.34
CA ILE A 88 10.40 -6.86 -4.76
C ILE A 88 10.87 -5.45 -5.16
N GLN A 89 11.48 -4.71 -4.23
CA GLN A 89 12.00 -3.35 -4.45
C GLN A 89 10.96 -2.38 -5.02
N GLN A 90 9.77 -2.41 -4.44
CA GLN A 90 8.60 -1.68 -4.90
C GLN A 90 7.91 -0.94 -3.75
N ALA A 91 7.36 0.24 -4.05
CA ALA A 91 6.44 0.94 -3.17
C ALA A 91 5.07 1.08 -3.85
N GLU A 92 4.00 0.79 -3.10
CA GLU A 92 2.62 1.09 -3.47
C GLU A 92 2.19 2.38 -2.80
N LEU A 93 1.66 3.30 -3.59
CA LEU A 93 1.34 4.66 -3.21
C LEU A 93 -0.17 4.90 -3.24
N ARG A 94 -0.67 5.73 -2.32
CA ARG A 94 -2.07 6.19 -2.27
C ARG A 94 -2.14 7.71 -2.38
N ALA A 95 -3.14 8.21 -3.12
CA ALA A 95 -3.35 9.62 -3.38
C ALA A 95 -2.08 10.31 -3.92
N VAL A 96 -1.68 9.88 -5.11
CA VAL A 96 -0.41 10.29 -5.73
C VAL A 96 -0.52 11.66 -6.35
N HIS A 97 0.50 12.50 -6.12
CA HIS A 97 0.71 13.77 -6.78
C HIS A 97 2.16 13.88 -7.25
N VAL A 98 2.38 14.04 -8.54
CA VAL A 98 3.71 14.18 -9.14
C VAL A 98 3.83 15.56 -9.78
N THR A 99 4.94 16.25 -9.50
CA THR A 99 5.33 17.48 -10.20
C THR A 99 6.56 17.18 -11.05
N PHE A 100 6.51 17.47 -12.34
CA PHE A 100 7.63 17.31 -13.26
C PHE A 100 8.37 18.62 -13.48
N TYR A 101 9.68 18.52 -13.68
CA TYR A 101 10.56 19.65 -13.86
C TYR A 101 11.40 19.50 -15.14
N ASP A 102 11.63 20.62 -15.84
CA ASP A 102 12.58 20.68 -16.95
C ASP A 102 14.05 20.74 -16.45
N VAL A 103 14.97 20.78 -17.39
CA VAL A 103 16.41 20.86 -17.10
C VAL A 103 16.84 22.18 -16.42
N THR A 104 15.98 23.19 -16.41
CA THR A 104 16.21 24.47 -15.72
C THR A 104 15.57 24.53 -14.33
N GLY A 105 14.88 23.44 -13.91
CA GLY A 105 14.20 23.37 -12.62
C GLY A 105 12.81 24.00 -12.60
N ARG A 106 12.24 24.38 -13.77
CA ARG A 106 10.86 24.88 -13.85
C ARG A 106 9.87 23.73 -13.84
N GLU A 107 8.76 23.93 -13.17
CA GLU A 107 7.63 23.01 -13.21
C GLU A 107 6.98 23.03 -14.59
N THR A 108 6.92 21.87 -15.26
CA THR A 108 6.37 21.73 -16.62
C THR A 108 4.99 21.13 -16.63
N SER A 109 4.73 20.18 -15.74
CA SER A 109 3.42 19.53 -15.61
C SER A 109 3.21 18.98 -14.20
N THR A 110 1.95 18.73 -13.85
CA THR A 110 1.55 18.03 -12.65
C THR A 110 0.68 16.85 -12.99
N MET A 111 0.79 15.78 -12.22
CA MET A 111 -0.02 14.58 -12.37
C MET A 111 -0.66 14.20 -11.03
N THR A 112 -1.91 13.76 -11.07
CA THR A 112 -2.59 13.13 -9.94
C THR A 112 -3.11 11.76 -10.31
N ALA A 113 -3.12 10.83 -9.36
CA ALA A 113 -3.69 9.50 -9.51
C ALA A 113 -4.19 8.98 -8.14
N ARG A 114 -5.15 8.06 -8.14
CA ARG A 114 -5.59 7.42 -6.89
C ARG A 114 -4.51 6.53 -6.28
N GLU A 115 -3.81 5.81 -7.14
CA GLU A 115 -2.80 4.84 -6.77
C GLU A 115 -1.56 5.01 -7.63
N GLY A 116 -0.42 4.58 -7.11
CA GLY A 116 0.82 4.51 -7.87
C GLY A 116 1.70 3.37 -7.41
N THR A 117 2.57 2.94 -8.31
CA THR A 117 3.63 1.98 -8.03
C THR A 117 4.95 2.62 -8.39
N PHE A 118 5.95 2.49 -7.53
CA PHE A 118 7.30 3.00 -7.73
C PHE A 118 8.32 1.87 -7.53
N HIS A 119 9.14 1.61 -8.56
CA HIS A 119 10.23 0.65 -8.52
C HIS A 119 11.55 1.39 -8.30
N TRP A 120 12.04 1.43 -7.06
CA TRP A 120 13.22 2.27 -6.75
C TRP A 120 14.53 1.79 -7.33
N ARG A 121 14.64 0.54 -7.77
CA ARG A 121 15.83 0.05 -8.48
C ARG A 121 15.94 0.60 -9.90
N THR A 122 14.84 0.73 -10.63
CA THR A 122 14.81 1.20 -12.02
C THR A 122 14.39 2.66 -12.14
N GLY A 123 13.73 3.20 -11.10
CA GLY A 123 13.11 4.52 -11.13
C GLY A 123 11.81 4.59 -11.94
N ASP A 124 11.31 3.45 -12.41
CA ASP A 124 10.05 3.38 -13.14
C ASP A 124 8.86 3.61 -12.23
N MET A 125 7.83 4.27 -12.75
CA MET A 125 6.61 4.57 -12.02
C MET A 125 5.37 4.23 -12.85
N GLU A 126 4.31 3.83 -12.16
CA GLU A 126 2.97 3.70 -12.73
C GLU A 126 1.96 4.45 -11.87
N GLY A 127 1.08 5.22 -12.50
CA GLY A 127 -0.08 5.84 -11.87
C GLY A 127 -1.36 5.18 -12.37
N ARG A 128 -2.31 4.90 -11.47
CA ARG A 128 -3.58 4.24 -11.76
C ARG A 128 -4.76 4.93 -11.11
N GLY A 129 -5.89 4.89 -11.79
CA GLY A 129 -7.17 5.37 -11.30
C GLY A 129 -7.33 6.88 -11.37
N ASN A 130 -8.18 7.34 -12.27
CA ASN A 130 -8.46 8.76 -12.50
C ASN A 130 -7.18 9.59 -12.69
N VAL A 131 -6.27 9.13 -13.54
CA VAL A 131 -5.04 9.85 -13.82
C VAL A 131 -5.37 11.13 -14.57
N VAL A 132 -4.94 12.26 -14.01
CA VAL A 132 -5.06 13.59 -14.62
C VAL A 132 -3.68 14.22 -14.67
N VAL A 133 -3.25 14.62 -15.86
CA VAL A 133 -2.02 15.40 -16.08
C VAL A 133 -2.40 16.79 -16.56
N VAL A 134 -1.85 17.81 -15.91
CA VAL A 134 -2.03 19.20 -16.30
C VAL A 134 -0.68 19.76 -16.76
N ARG A 135 -0.62 20.24 -17.98
CA ARG A 135 0.55 20.93 -18.54
C ARG A 135 0.52 22.41 -18.16
N ASN A 136 1.60 22.90 -17.58
CA ASN A 136 1.63 24.26 -17.01
C ASN A 136 1.72 25.36 -18.10
N SER A 137 2.19 25.05 -19.31
CA SER A 137 2.41 26.04 -20.37
C SER A 137 1.12 26.65 -20.92
N ASP A 138 0.04 25.87 -21.00
CA ASP A 138 -1.23 26.28 -21.62
C ASP A 138 -2.48 25.71 -20.90
N GLY A 139 -2.29 25.04 -19.76
CA GLY A 139 -3.37 24.39 -19.03
C GLY A 139 -3.90 23.12 -19.71
N GLY A 140 -3.23 22.62 -20.75
CA GLY A 140 -3.61 21.37 -21.42
C GLY A 140 -3.74 20.22 -20.44
N THR A 141 -4.87 19.53 -20.46
CA THR A 141 -5.23 18.49 -19.49
C THR A 141 -5.41 17.15 -20.18
N LEU A 142 -4.59 16.17 -19.81
CA LEU A 142 -4.72 14.77 -20.24
C LEU A 142 -5.39 13.96 -19.14
N ARG A 143 -6.35 13.10 -19.52
CA ARG A 143 -7.03 12.16 -18.61
C ARG A 143 -6.94 10.76 -19.18
N THR A 144 -6.59 9.81 -18.31
CA THR A 144 -6.51 8.37 -18.64
C THR A 144 -6.70 7.54 -17.37
N GLU A 145 -6.84 6.24 -17.50
CA GLU A 145 -6.96 5.34 -16.33
C GLU A 145 -5.58 4.87 -15.81
N VAL A 146 -4.59 4.75 -16.71
CA VAL A 146 -3.23 4.30 -16.36
C VAL A 146 -2.20 5.13 -17.08
N ILE A 147 -1.11 5.46 -16.42
CA ILE A 147 0.06 6.10 -16.99
C ILE A 147 1.33 5.44 -16.48
N ARG A 148 2.34 5.27 -17.32
CA ARG A 148 3.63 4.69 -16.98
C ARG A 148 4.74 5.66 -17.33
N TYR A 149 5.70 5.81 -16.44
CA TYR A 149 6.93 6.55 -16.67
C TYR A 149 8.11 5.57 -16.65
N ASN A 150 8.90 5.57 -17.71
CA ASN A 150 10.16 4.84 -17.79
C ASN A 150 11.33 5.81 -17.62
N GLN A 151 12.09 5.66 -16.54
CA GLN A 151 13.19 6.58 -16.22
C GLN A 151 14.34 6.51 -17.24
N THR A 152 14.68 5.31 -17.70
CA THR A 152 15.80 5.09 -18.63
C THR A 152 15.54 5.76 -20.00
N ARG A 153 14.30 5.66 -20.50
CA ARG A 153 13.90 6.27 -21.76
C ARG A 153 13.43 7.72 -21.61
N ASN A 154 13.24 8.15 -20.37
CA ASN A 154 12.61 9.43 -20.03
C ASN A 154 11.29 9.63 -20.79
N GLU A 155 10.44 8.62 -20.74
CA GLU A 155 9.24 8.48 -21.56
C GLU A 155 8.02 8.21 -20.67
N VAL A 156 6.92 8.88 -21.01
CA VAL A 156 5.60 8.63 -20.42
C VAL A 156 4.75 7.90 -21.45
N SER A 157 4.02 6.87 -21.04
CA SER A 157 3.16 6.10 -21.95
C SER A 157 1.89 5.60 -21.28
N SER A 158 0.89 5.29 -22.09
CA SER A 158 -0.33 4.59 -21.70
C SER A 158 -0.77 3.67 -22.84
N ASP A 159 -1.41 2.56 -22.48
CA ASP A 159 -2.11 1.66 -23.42
C ASP A 159 -3.64 1.81 -23.34
N ARG A 160 -4.12 2.73 -22.49
CA ARG A 160 -5.54 2.98 -22.23
C ARG A 160 -6.09 4.11 -23.09
N ASP A 161 -7.40 4.21 -23.09
CA ASP A 161 -8.07 5.37 -23.67
C ASP A 161 -7.65 6.64 -22.93
N PHE A 162 -7.52 7.72 -23.67
CA PHE A 162 -7.22 9.02 -23.10
C PHE A 162 -8.01 10.14 -23.77
N THR A 163 -8.18 11.24 -23.06
CA THR A 163 -8.60 12.52 -23.61
C THR A 163 -7.51 13.56 -23.32
N PHE A 164 -7.31 14.45 -24.25
CA PHE A 164 -6.46 15.63 -24.06
C PHE A 164 -7.23 16.87 -24.49
N ASP A 165 -7.39 17.80 -23.56
CA ASP A 165 -8.12 19.06 -23.72
C ASP A 165 -7.17 20.22 -23.46
N SER A 166 -7.08 21.15 -24.42
CA SER A 166 -6.37 22.42 -24.29
C SER A 166 -7.20 23.53 -24.96
N PRO A 167 -6.82 24.80 -24.81
CA PRO A 167 -7.56 25.90 -25.46
C PRO A 167 -7.70 25.78 -26.99
N THR A 168 -6.79 25.03 -27.63
CA THR A 168 -6.72 24.90 -29.08
C THR A 168 -6.93 23.49 -29.61
N GLN A 169 -7.02 22.49 -28.73
CA GLN A 169 -7.07 21.07 -29.12
C GLN A 169 -7.99 20.27 -28.22
N HIS A 170 -8.82 19.42 -28.83
CA HIS A 170 -9.63 18.41 -28.16
C HIS A 170 -9.37 17.07 -28.83
N LEU A 171 -8.63 16.20 -28.16
CA LEU A 171 -8.18 14.92 -28.68
C LEU A 171 -8.72 13.78 -27.84
N LYS A 172 -9.05 12.68 -28.51
CA LYS A 172 -9.36 11.38 -27.89
C LYS A 172 -8.59 10.31 -28.63
N GLY A 173 -8.08 9.34 -27.93
CA GLY A 173 -7.34 8.24 -28.53
C GLY A 173 -7.18 7.07 -27.59
N THR A 174 -6.55 6.01 -28.13
CA THR A 174 -6.20 4.80 -27.36
C THR A 174 -4.70 4.60 -27.50
N GLY A 175 -4.03 4.54 -26.37
CA GLY A 175 -2.58 4.38 -26.29
C GLY A 175 -1.83 5.62 -26.77
N PHE A 176 -0.91 6.10 -25.94
CA PHE A 176 0.00 7.21 -26.31
C PHE A 176 1.38 7.01 -25.73
N THR A 177 2.34 7.71 -26.33
CA THR A 177 3.70 7.92 -25.82
C THR A 177 4.00 9.41 -25.86
N SER A 178 4.72 9.91 -24.84
CA SER A 178 5.07 11.33 -24.75
C SER A 178 6.37 11.53 -23.96
N ASP A 179 6.98 12.70 -24.12
CA ASP A 179 7.94 13.21 -23.14
C ASP A 179 7.25 13.59 -21.81
N PRO A 180 7.97 13.69 -20.69
CA PRO A 180 7.39 14.08 -19.40
C PRO A 180 6.81 15.50 -19.35
N ASP A 181 7.18 16.35 -20.31
CA ASP A 181 6.65 17.71 -20.46
C ASP A 181 5.32 17.73 -21.23
N PHE A 182 4.89 16.59 -21.79
CA PHE A 182 3.69 16.42 -22.62
C PHE A 182 3.63 17.39 -23.82
N LYS A 183 4.80 17.73 -24.37
CA LYS A 183 4.92 18.60 -25.57
C LYS A 183 4.67 17.80 -26.85
N ASN A 184 5.14 16.55 -26.90
CA ASN A 184 5.06 15.67 -28.04
C ASN A 184 4.26 14.43 -27.68
N ILE A 185 2.96 14.43 -27.98
CA ILE A 185 2.08 13.28 -27.73
C ILE A 185 1.90 12.52 -29.04
N GLU A 186 2.39 11.28 -29.08
CA GLU A 186 2.18 10.35 -30.19
C GLU A 186 1.12 9.32 -29.78
N ALA A 187 0.06 9.17 -30.58
CA ALA A 187 -1.02 8.23 -30.27
C ALA A 187 -1.35 7.34 -31.46
N LYS A 188 -1.75 6.10 -31.21
CA LYS A 188 -2.02 5.10 -32.24
C LYS A 188 -3.36 5.31 -32.98
N HIS A 189 -4.41 5.66 -32.23
CA HIS A 189 -5.75 5.91 -32.75
C HIS A 189 -6.21 7.23 -32.18
N LEU A 190 -6.17 8.25 -33.02
CA LEU A 190 -6.47 9.61 -32.59
C LEU A 190 -7.68 10.13 -33.37
N THR A 191 -8.63 10.70 -32.64
CA THR A 191 -9.77 11.44 -33.16
C THR A 191 -9.88 12.76 -32.44
N GLY A 192 -10.29 13.81 -33.08
CA GLY A 192 -10.45 15.10 -32.45
C GLY A 192 -10.43 16.30 -33.39
N THR A 193 -10.48 17.48 -32.80
CA THR A 193 -10.46 18.76 -33.49
C THR A 193 -9.28 19.62 -33.00
N GLY A 194 -8.62 20.34 -33.91
CA GLY A 194 -7.53 21.24 -33.63
C GLY A 194 -6.14 20.59 -33.65
N GLY A 195 -5.13 21.34 -34.13
CA GLY A 195 -3.73 20.97 -34.09
C GLY A 195 -3.22 20.27 -35.37
N GLN A 196 -1.88 20.34 -35.55
CA GLN A 196 -1.17 19.51 -36.54
C GLN A 196 -0.82 18.18 -35.88
N PHE A 197 -1.23 17.08 -36.50
CA PHE A 197 -0.90 15.72 -36.03
C PHE A 197 0.31 15.20 -36.80
N VAL A 198 1.31 14.72 -36.09
CA VAL A 198 2.37 13.91 -36.66
C VAL A 198 1.94 12.45 -36.58
N LEU A 199 1.56 11.85 -37.67
CA LEU A 199 1.30 10.40 -37.75
C LEU A 199 2.64 9.66 -37.65
N PRO A 200 2.75 8.58 -36.89
CA PRO A 200 3.94 7.75 -36.90
C PRO A 200 4.13 7.19 -38.31
N LYS A 201 5.37 7.27 -38.86
CA LYS A 201 5.72 6.64 -40.12
C LYS A 201 5.52 5.12 -39.98
N GLN A 202 4.72 4.56 -40.90
CA GLN A 202 4.56 3.12 -41.06
C GLN A 202 5.85 2.50 -41.60
#